data_cea65eb9551b20c9e09ba1b1de33449d
#
_entry.id   cea65eb9551b20c9e09ba1b1de33449d
#
_cell.length_a   1.000
_cell.length_b   1.000
_cell.length_c   1.000
_cell.angle_alpha   90.00
_cell.angle_beta   90.00
_cell.angle_gamma   90.00
#
_symmetry.space_group_name_H-M   'P 1'
#
loop_
_entity.id
_entity.type
_entity.pdbx_description
1 polymer ?
#
loop_
_entity_poly.entity_id
_entity_poly.type
_entity_poly.pdbx_seq_one_letter_code
_entity_poly.pdbx_strand_id
1 'polypeptide(L)'
;MRRAFPLLATVVMLAGLLSLGFWQVERLAWKEDLLARIEQRLSAESLVLASADDIASLRREAHDYHPAVIDATRSGASVLWFTQIENAPAGIAPSDRVGYRVLTPMVFADGAHILLDEGFVPARLKDQIGDRQGKVQRLPVVIRWPDARNIFAAENDLENGLVYVRDAPQVGRHFGISLPPVIVESANLPAGAEVLWPRGGQTRISLSNRHLEYAFTWFALAAVLVFISGLWHMRGRRKRKD
;
A
#
# COMPACT_ATOMS: atom_id res chain seq x y z
N MET A 1 -3.84 -12.84 53.13
CA MET A 1 -4.47 -13.02 51.79
C MET A 1 -5.01 -11.72 51.17
N ARG A 2 -5.59 -10.78 51.90
CA ARG A 2 -6.21 -9.53 51.32
C ARG A 2 -5.29 -8.57 50.54
N ARG A 3 -3.95 -8.59 50.72
CA ARG A 3 -3.00 -7.69 50.03
C ARG A 3 -2.22 -8.33 48.88
N ALA A 4 -2.21 -9.68 48.79
CA ALA A 4 -1.53 -10.38 47.71
C ALA A 4 -2.24 -10.21 46.37
N PHE A 5 -3.58 -10.21 46.39
CA PHE A 5 -4.39 -10.06 45.18
C PHE A 5 -4.13 -8.73 44.43
N PRO A 6 -4.23 -7.54 45.07
CA PRO A 6 -3.95 -6.28 44.34
C PRO A 6 -2.51 -6.15 43.87
N LEU A 7 -1.54 -6.71 44.58
CA LEU A 7 -0.15 -6.73 44.13
C LEU A 7 0.01 -7.60 42.89
N LEU A 8 -0.56 -8.81 42.89
CA LEU A 8 -0.55 -9.70 41.76
C LEU A 8 -1.22 -9.06 40.53
N ALA A 9 -2.39 -8.43 40.73
CA ALA A 9 -3.09 -7.72 39.67
C ALA A 9 -2.24 -6.58 39.08
N THR A 10 -1.54 -5.81 39.92
CA THR A 10 -0.61 -4.76 39.47
C THR A 10 0.51 -5.34 38.63
N VAL A 11 1.14 -6.43 39.07
CA VAL A 11 2.24 -7.08 38.36
C VAL A 11 1.78 -7.59 36.99
N VAL A 12 0.61 -8.26 36.93
CA VAL A 12 0.05 -8.76 35.67
C VAL A 12 -0.27 -7.61 34.69
N MET A 13 -0.89 -6.54 35.21
CA MET A 13 -1.21 -5.38 34.39
C MET A 13 0.04 -4.67 33.90
N LEU A 14 1.06 -4.51 34.76
CA LEU A 14 2.36 -3.93 34.39
C LEU A 14 3.04 -4.75 33.30
N ALA A 15 3.06 -6.09 33.45
CA ALA A 15 3.63 -6.98 32.43
C ALA A 15 2.88 -6.81 31.08
N GLY A 16 1.56 -6.70 31.10
CA GLY A 16 0.75 -6.47 29.90
C GLY A 16 1.09 -5.12 29.23
N LEU A 17 1.15 -4.04 29.99
CA LEU A 17 1.47 -2.71 29.48
C LEU A 17 2.88 -2.66 28.87
N LEU A 18 3.87 -3.23 29.55
CA LEU A 18 5.24 -3.31 29.05
C LEU A 18 5.32 -4.17 27.77
N SER A 19 4.67 -5.32 27.74
CA SER A 19 4.61 -6.18 26.56
C SER A 19 4.02 -5.47 25.35
N LEU A 20 2.94 -4.71 25.54
CA LEU A 20 2.34 -3.89 24.47
C LEU A 20 3.28 -2.77 24.02
N GLY A 21 3.97 -2.12 24.96
CA GLY A 21 4.98 -1.10 24.64
C GLY A 21 6.11 -1.65 23.78
N PHE A 22 6.72 -2.77 24.18
CA PHE A 22 7.80 -3.42 23.44
C PHE A 22 7.30 -3.93 22.07
N TRP A 23 6.13 -4.53 22.00
CA TRP A 23 5.54 -4.95 20.72
C TRP A 23 5.39 -3.78 19.74
N GLN A 24 4.98 -2.59 20.22
CA GLN A 24 4.89 -1.40 19.37
C GLN A 24 6.27 -0.95 18.84
N VAL A 25 7.31 -1.04 19.67
CA VAL A 25 8.70 -0.72 19.23
C VAL A 25 9.19 -1.71 18.18
N GLU A 26 8.97 -3.01 18.40
CA GLU A 26 9.31 -4.04 17.41
C GLU A 26 8.55 -3.85 16.09
N ARG A 27 7.26 -3.50 16.17
CA ARG A 27 6.45 -3.24 14.99
C ARG A 27 6.91 -2.01 14.23
N LEU A 28 7.35 -0.97 14.94
CA LEU A 28 7.98 0.22 14.35
C LEU A 28 9.23 -0.17 13.56
N ALA A 29 10.17 -0.86 14.20
CA ALA A 29 11.43 -1.28 13.58
C ALA A 29 11.20 -2.16 12.34
N TRP A 30 10.28 -3.14 12.44
CA TRP A 30 9.91 -3.98 11.30
C TRP A 30 9.38 -3.16 10.11
N LYS A 31 8.57 -2.12 10.40
CA LYS A 31 7.98 -1.28 9.39
C LYS A 31 9.00 -0.37 8.70
N GLU A 32 9.91 0.20 9.48
CA GLU A 32 11.01 1.02 8.96
C GLU A 32 11.94 0.21 8.06
N ASP A 33 12.27 -1.02 8.45
CA ASP A 33 13.06 -1.94 7.65
C ASP A 33 12.34 -2.35 6.35
N LEU A 34 11.02 -2.57 6.40
CA LEU A 34 10.22 -2.82 5.20
C LEU A 34 10.26 -1.63 4.24
N LEU A 35 10.07 -0.41 4.73
CA LEU A 35 10.12 0.82 3.93
C LEU A 35 11.51 1.02 3.30
N ALA A 36 12.58 0.82 4.07
CA ALA A 36 13.94 0.94 3.57
C ALA A 36 14.23 -0.05 2.43
N ARG A 37 13.78 -1.31 2.55
CA ARG A 37 13.90 -2.30 1.47
C ARG A 37 13.14 -1.90 0.21
N ILE A 38 11.94 -1.33 0.35
CA ILE A 38 11.16 -0.89 -0.79
C ILE A 38 11.81 0.32 -1.46
N GLU A 39 12.30 1.28 -0.69
CA GLU A 39 13.01 2.45 -1.21
C GLU A 39 14.30 2.04 -1.94
N GLN A 40 15.05 1.10 -1.38
CA GLN A 40 16.22 0.52 -2.03
C GLN A 40 15.85 -0.12 -3.39
N ARG A 41 14.74 -0.85 -3.47
CA ARG A 41 14.27 -1.46 -4.73
C ARG A 41 13.85 -0.40 -5.74
N LEU A 42 13.10 0.60 -5.31
CA LEU A 42 12.67 1.71 -6.19
C LEU A 42 13.83 2.52 -6.75
N SER A 43 14.99 2.49 -6.08
CA SER A 43 16.23 3.18 -6.51
C SER A 43 17.17 2.29 -7.33
N ALA A 44 16.77 1.03 -7.59
CA ALA A 44 17.59 0.10 -8.38
C ALA A 44 17.63 0.50 -9.86
N GLU A 45 18.57 -0.06 -10.61
CA GLU A 45 18.65 0.11 -12.07
C GLU A 45 17.38 -0.44 -12.73
N SER A 46 16.79 0.34 -13.67
CA SER A 46 15.55 -0.04 -14.33
C SER A 46 15.74 -1.26 -15.23
N LEU A 47 14.89 -2.27 -15.07
CA LEU A 47 14.78 -3.39 -15.98
C LEU A 47 14.14 -2.95 -17.30
N VAL A 48 14.43 -3.65 -18.40
CA VAL A 48 13.71 -3.50 -19.66
C VAL A 48 12.74 -4.68 -19.79
N LEU A 49 11.45 -4.37 -19.97
CA LEU A 49 10.42 -5.38 -20.23
C LEU A 49 9.89 -5.17 -21.65
N ALA A 50 10.16 -6.11 -22.55
CA ALA A 50 9.81 -6.03 -23.96
C ALA A 50 9.27 -7.35 -24.54
N SER A 51 9.24 -8.43 -23.75
CA SER A 51 8.92 -9.78 -24.22
C SER A 51 8.25 -10.65 -23.15
N ALA A 52 7.71 -11.79 -23.59
CA ALA A 52 7.21 -12.86 -22.74
C ALA A 52 8.28 -13.38 -21.76
N ASP A 53 9.52 -13.55 -22.24
CA ASP A 53 10.63 -14.07 -21.46
C ASP A 53 11.01 -13.11 -20.32
N ASP A 54 11.00 -11.80 -20.57
CA ASP A 54 11.24 -10.80 -19.55
C ASP A 54 10.19 -10.93 -18.42
N ILE A 55 8.90 -11.03 -18.78
CA ILE A 55 7.81 -11.21 -17.81
C ILE A 55 7.97 -12.53 -17.04
N ALA A 56 8.31 -13.63 -17.73
CA ALA A 56 8.46 -14.95 -17.12
C ALA A 56 9.64 -15.01 -16.15
N SER A 57 10.65 -14.17 -16.35
CA SER A 57 11.80 -14.03 -15.46
C SER A 57 11.50 -13.36 -14.13
N LEU A 58 10.39 -12.60 -14.04
CA LEU A 58 10.03 -11.83 -12.85
C LEU A 58 9.70 -12.75 -11.67
N ARG A 59 10.13 -12.34 -10.48
CA ARG A 59 9.84 -13.01 -9.19
C ARG A 59 9.38 -11.97 -8.19
N ARG A 60 8.28 -12.25 -7.50
CA ARG A 60 7.68 -11.30 -6.55
C ARG A 60 8.68 -10.85 -5.48
N GLU A 61 9.42 -11.79 -4.91
CA GLU A 61 10.37 -11.53 -3.82
C GLU A 61 11.50 -10.58 -4.22
N ALA A 62 11.93 -10.64 -5.48
CA ALA A 62 13.03 -9.84 -6.02
C ALA A 62 12.56 -8.55 -6.70
N HIS A 63 11.45 -8.61 -7.43
CA HIS A 63 11.08 -7.57 -8.39
C HIS A 63 9.82 -6.77 -8.01
N ASP A 64 9.11 -7.13 -6.93
CA ASP A 64 8.01 -6.26 -6.44
C ASP A 64 8.60 -4.91 -5.98
N TYR A 65 8.03 -3.82 -6.48
CA TYR A 65 8.54 -2.44 -6.35
C TYR A 65 9.82 -2.13 -7.14
N HIS A 66 10.23 -2.96 -8.09
CA HIS A 66 11.42 -2.70 -8.91
C HIS A 66 11.05 -1.77 -10.08
N PRO A 67 11.87 -0.74 -10.39
CA PRO A 67 11.66 0.09 -11.56
C PRO A 67 11.92 -0.69 -12.85
N ALA A 68 11.14 -0.36 -13.88
CA ALA A 68 11.33 -0.91 -15.20
C ALA A 68 10.97 0.13 -16.27
N VAL A 69 11.28 -0.19 -17.51
CA VAL A 69 10.89 0.55 -18.71
C VAL A 69 10.18 -0.40 -19.67
N ILE A 70 9.03 0.00 -20.21
CA ILE A 70 8.30 -0.77 -21.19
C ILE A 70 8.18 -0.05 -22.52
N ASP A 71 8.25 -0.84 -23.62
CA ASP A 71 7.87 -0.46 -24.97
C ASP A 71 6.71 -1.37 -25.41
N ALA A 72 5.50 -0.85 -25.45
CA ALA A 72 4.30 -1.67 -25.70
C ALA A 72 3.21 -0.86 -26.39
N THR A 73 2.20 -1.53 -26.91
CA THR A 73 1.04 -0.91 -27.54
C THR A 73 -0.21 -1.21 -26.72
N ARG A 74 -1.12 -0.26 -26.58
CA ARG A 74 -2.42 -0.50 -25.96
C ARG A 74 -3.24 -1.46 -26.81
N SER A 75 -3.69 -2.56 -26.22
CA SER A 75 -4.31 -3.69 -26.97
C SER A 75 -5.79 -3.90 -26.68
N GLY A 76 -6.41 -3.03 -25.91
CA GLY A 76 -7.83 -3.17 -25.56
C GLY A 76 -8.38 -1.99 -24.81
N ALA A 77 -9.67 -2.05 -24.46
CA ALA A 77 -10.31 -1.08 -23.61
C ALA A 77 -9.73 -1.10 -22.20
N SER A 78 -9.68 0.07 -21.56
CA SER A 78 -9.26 0.18 -20.16
C SER A 78 -10.40 -0.20 -19.23
N VAL A 79 -10.04 -0.78 -18.08
CA VAL A 79 -10.96 -0.96 -16.96
C VAL A 79 -10.55 -0.03 -15.81
N LEU A 80 -11.53 0.34 -14.98
CA LEU A 80 -11.37 1.35 -13.94
C LEU A 80 -11.36 0.70 -12.56
N TRP A 81 -10.21 0.75 -11.88
CA TRP A 81 -10.11 0.29 -10.50
C TRP A 81 -10.51 1.40 -9.53
N PHE A 82 -11.66 1.21 -8.86
CA PHE A 82 -12.16 2.15 -7.87
C PHE A 82 -11.21 2.26 -6.68
N THR A 83 -10.80 3.49 -6.37
CA THR A 83 -9.84 3.78 -5.29
C THR A 83 -9.92 5.22 -4.82
N GLN A 84 -9.13 5.55 -3.81
CA GLN A 84 -8.90 6.93 -3.39
C GLN A 84 -7.41 7.23 -3.29
N ILE A 85 -7.04 8.49 -3.49
CA ILE A 85 -5.68 8.95 -3.23
C ILE A 85 -5.56 9.25 -1.73
N GLU A 86 -4.76 8.47 -1.01
CA GLU A 86 -4.52 8.68 0.42
C GLU A 86 -3.68 9.94 0.67
N ASN A 87 -2.63 10.15 -0.12
CA ASN A 87 -1.71 11.28 -0.02
C ASN A 87 -1.82 12.17 -1.27
N ALA A 88 -2.97 12.83 -1.41
CA ALA A 88 -3.18 13.73 -2.54
C ALA A 88 -2.15 14.88 -2.52
N PRO A 89 -1.53 15.21 -3.68
CA PRO A 89 -0.68 16.37 -3.80
C PRO A 89 -1.41 17.66 -3.38
N ALA A 90 -0.64 18.66 -2.96
CA ALA A 90 -1.19 19.98 -2.69
C ALA A 90 -1.96 20.51 -3.91
N GLY A 91 -3.15 21.09 -3.68
CA GLY A 91 -4.00 21.63 -4.75
C GLY A 91 -5.06 20.67 -5.30
N ILE A 92 -5.05 19.39 -4.92
CA ILE A 92 -6.17 18.48 -5.27
C ILE A 92 -7.31 18.69 -4.28
N ALA A 93 -8.49 19.04 -4.80
CA ALA A 93 -9.69 19.24 -4.00
C ALA A 93 -10.08 17.92 -3.27
N PRO A 94 -10.65 17.98 -2.05
CA PRO A 94 -11.11 16.79 -1.34
C PRO A 94 -12.07 15.91 -2.14
N SER A 95 -12.93 16.51 -2.96
CA SER A 95 -13.85 15.83 -3.87
C SER A 95 -13.14 15.02 -4.96
N ASP A 96 -11.93 15.41 -5.33
CA ASP A 96 -11.13 14.78 -6.37
C ASP A 96 -10.22 13.66 -5.84
N ARG A 97 -10.30 13.34 -4.55
CA ARG A 97 -9.52 12.27 -3.93
C ARG A 97 -10.12 10.88 -4.12
N VAL A 98 -11.40 10.81 -4.44
CA VAL A 98 -12.10 9.57 -4.78
C VAL A 98 -12.20 9.46 -6.30
N GLY A 99 -11.86 8.31 -6.85
CA GLY A 99 -11.83 8.12 -8.29
C GLY A 99 -11.41 6.71 -8.69
N TYR A 100 -10.66 6.64 -9.77
CA TYR A 100 -10.28 5.37 -10.37
C TYR A 100 -8.82 5.38 -10.79
N ARG A 101 -8.20 4.21 -10.79
CA ARG A 101 -6.97 3.99 -11.54
C ARG A 101 -7.32 3.31 -12.87
N VAL A 102 -6.68 3.75 -13.93
CA VAL A 102 -6.94 3.30 -15.29
C VAL A 102 -6.04 2.10 -15.58
N LEU A 103 -6.63 0.92 -15.71
CA LEU A 103 -5.91 -0.31 -16.01
C LEU A 103 -6.11 -0.66 -17.48
N THR A 104 -5.04 -0.64 -18.26
CA THR A 104 -5.05 -0.84 -19.72
C THR A 104 -4.23 -2.07 -20.09
N PRO A 105 -4.80 -3.03 -20.83
CA PRO A 105 -4.03 -4.12 -21.41
C PRO A 105 -3.02 -3.60 -22.43
N MET A 106 -1.78 -4.06 -22.35
CA MET A 106 -0.69 -3.71 -23.24
C MET A 106 -0.20 -4.97 -23.94
N VAL A 107 0.24 -4.83 -25.19
CA VAL A 107 0.86 -5.92 -25.98
C VAL A 107 2.28 -5.53 -26.38
N PHE A 108 3.22 -6.41 -26.16
CA PHE A 108 4.61 -6.31 -26.62
C PHE A 108 4.73 -6.73 -28.09
N ALA A 109 5.89 -6.50 -28.69
CA ALA A 109 6.15 -6.82 -30.08
C ALA A 109 6.08 -8.31 -30.39
N ASP A 110 6.33 -9.18 -29.42
CA ASP A 110 6.24 -10.65 -29.50
C ASP A 110 4.81 -11.19 -29.26
N GLY A 111 3.83 -10.33 -29.01
CA GLY A 111 2.44 -10.70 -28.73
C GLY A 111 2.14 -10.99 -27.26
N ALA A 112 3.11 -10.95 -26.37
CA ALA A 112 2.86 -11.09 -24.94
C ALA A 112 2.11 -9.87 -24.37
N HIS A 113 1.28 -10.11 -23.35
CA HIS A 113 0.46 -9.05 -22.75
C HIS A 113 0.88 -8.79 -21.29
N ILE A 114 0.71 -7.53 -20.87
CA ILE A 114 0.84 -7.10 -19.48
C ILE A 114 -0.25 -6.06 -19.18
N LEU A 115 -0.67 -5.96 -17.92
CA LEU A 115 -1.62 -4.92 -17.49
C LEU A 115 -0.84 -3.69 -17.00
N LEU A 116 -1.09 -2.55 -17.64
CA LEU A 116 -0.54 -1.25 -17.24
C LEU A 116 -1.56 -0.49 -16.40
N ASP A 117 -1.18 -0.07 -15.23
CA ASP A 117 -1.86 0.94 -14.46
C ASP A 117 -1.32 2.32 -14.86
N GLU A 118 -2.10 3.05 -15.65
CA GLU A 118 -1.70 4.36 -16.20
C GLU A 118 -1.74 5.47 -15.14
N GLY A 119 -2.39 5.22 -14.00
CA GLY A 119 -2.51 6.16 -12.91
C GLY A 119 -3.94 6.52 -12.53
N PHE A 120 -4.06 7.46 -11.61
CA PHE A 120 -5.32 7.89 -11.00
C PHE A 120 -6.03 8.97 -11.81
N VAL A 121 -7.37 8.91 -11.81
CA VAL A 121 -8.27 9.92 -12.34
C VAL A 121 -9.40 10.18 -11.34
N PRO A 122 -9.79 11.44 -11.07
CA PRO A 122 -10.95 11.75 -10.24
C PRO A 122 -12.24 11.20 -10.83
N ALA A 123 -13.19 10.79 -9.97
CA ALA A 123 -14.45 10.19 -10.38
C ALA A 123 -15.24 11.05 -11.39
N ARG A 124 -15.21 12.38 -11.24
CA ARG A 124 -15.89 13.32 -12.17
C ARG A 124 -15.31 13.36 -13.58
N LEU A 125 -14.08 12.85 -13.77
CA LEU A 125 -13.38 12.87 -15.05
C LEU A 125 -13.30 11.49 -15.71
N LYS A 126 -13.93 10.45 -15.15
CA LYS A 126 -13.85 9.09 -15.65
C LYS A 126 -14.27 8.96 -17.11
N ASP A 127 -15.33 9.65 -17.49
CA ASP A 127 -15.92 9.58 -18.84
C ASP A 127 -15.10 10.38 -19.89
N GLN A 128 -14.12 11.19 -19.44
CA GLN A 128 -13.24 11.96 -20.30
C GLN A 128 -11.97 11.19 -20.70
N ILE A 129 -11.72 10.02 -20.09
CA ILE A 129 -10.52 9.24 -20.39
C ILE A 129 -10.55 8.69 -21.81
N GLY A 130 -11.74 8.34 -22.32
CA GLY A 130 -11.94 7.77 -23.66
C GLY A 130 -11.14 6.49 -23.89
N ASP A 131 -11.30 5.92 -25.10
CA ASP A 131 -10.47 4.81 -25.56
C ASP A 131 -9.05 5.33 -25.87
N ARG A 132 -8.13 5.02 -24.99
CA ARG A 132 -6.73 5.37 -25.17
C ARG A 132 -6.07 4.35 -26.07
N GLN A 133 -5.60 4.80 -27.20
CA GLN A 133 -4.92 3.96 -28.18
C GLN A 133 -3.46 4.45 -28.38
N GLY A 134 -2.68 3.63 -29.01
CA GLY A 134 -1.33 3.96 -29.44
C GLY A 134 -0.22 3.31 -28.63
N LYS A 135 0.98 3.46 -29.17
CA LYS A 135 2.22 2.91 -28.62
C LYS A 135 2.76 3.81 -27.50
N VAL A 136 3.22 3.21 -26.43
CA VAL A 136 4.08 3.87 -25.44
C VAL A 136 5.52 3.43 -25.67
N GLN A 137 6.44 4.38 -25.60
CA GLN A 137 7.86 4.15 -25.80
C GLN A 137 8.62 4.57 -24.56
N ARG A 138 9.51 3.69 -24.09
CA ARG A 138 10.35 3.94 -22.90
C ARG A 138 9.57 4.50 -21.72
N LEU A 139 8.35 3.97 -21.49
CA LEU A 139 7.53 4.39 -20.37
C LEU A 139 8.14 3.88 -19.07
N PRO A 140 8.55 4.76 -18.14
CA PRO A 140 9.00 4.35 -16.83
C PRO A 140 7.83 3.78 -16.03
N VAL A 141 8.02 2.61 -15.45
CA VAL A 141 7.02 1.90 -14.65
C VAL A 141 7.64 1.30 -13.40
N VAL A 142 6.80 0.91 -12.47
CA VAL A 142 7.16 0.10 -11.31
C VAL A 142 6.45 -1.25 -11.43
N ILE A 143 7.20 -2.33 -11.29
CA ILE A 143 6.66 -3.69 -11.30
C ILE A 143 5.93 -3.94 -9.98
N ARG A 144 4.70 -4.48 -10.06
CA ARG A 144 3.86 -4.70 -8.89
C ARG A 144 3.14 -6.04 -8.94
N TRP A 145 3.14 -6.74 -7.82
CA TRP A 145 2.18 -7.82 -7.59
C TRP A 145 1.05 -7.27 -6.74
N PRO A 146 -0.20 -7.27 -7.25
CA PRO A 146 -1.36 -6.84 -6.47
C PRO A 146 -1.46 -7.63 -5.16
N ASP A 147 -1.96 -6.97 -4.13
CA ASP A 147 -2.23 -7.62 -2.86
C ASP A 147 -3.32 -8.68 -3.01
N ALA A 148 -3.29 -9.68 -2.14
CA ALA A 148 -4.32 -10.70 -2.10
C ALA A 148 -5.70 -10.05 -1.86
N ARG A 149 -6.74 -10.63 -2.48
CA ARG A 149 -8.11 -10.17 -2.32
C ARG A 149 -8.50 -10.17 -0.83
N ASN A 150 -8.97 -9.02 -0.36
CA ASN A 150 -9.61 -8.93 0.95
C ASN A 150 -10.95 -9.67 0.91
N ILE A 151 -11.30 -10.40 1.96
CA ILE A 151 -12.56 -11.14 2.10
C ILE A 151 -13.81 -10.24 2.00
N PHE A 152 -13.66 -8.95 2.28
CA PHE A 152 -14.73 -7.94 2.19
C PHE A 152 -14.72 -7.18 0.87
N ALA A 153 -13.78 -7.46 -0.05
CA ALA A 153 -13.73 -6.77 -1.33
C ALA A 153 -14.92 -7.20 -2.21
N ALA A 154 -15.58 -6.22 -2.83
CA ALA A 154 -16.61 -6.46 -3.82
C ALA A 154 -16.05 -7.28 -5.00
N GLU A 155 -16.94 -7.96 -5.71
CA GLU A 155 -16.57 -8.62 -6.96
C GLU A 155 -16.35 -7.61 -8.07
N ASN A 156 -15.42 -7.92 -8.98
CA ASN A 156 -15.18 -7.09 -10.15
C ASN A 156 -16.39 -7.14 -11.10
N ASP A 157 -16.83 -5.98 -11.56
CA ASP A 157 -17.89 -5.81 -12.55
C ASP A 157 -17.25 -5.41 -13.89
N LEU A 158 -16.66 -6.40 -14.54
CA LEU A 158 -15.94 -6.19 -15.80
C LEU A 158 -16.86 -5.89 -16.99
N GLU A 159 -18.15 -6.25 -16.93
CA GLU A 159 -19.12 -5.88 -17.94
C GLU A 159 -19.32 -4.36 -18.00
N ASN A 160 -19.29 -3.70 -16.84
CA ASN A 160 -19.33 -2.25 -16.74
C ASN A 160 -17.92 -1.61 -16.67
N GLY A 161 -16.86 -2.39 -16.88
CA GLY A 161 -15.48 -1.91 -16.84
C GLY A 161 -14.97 -1.52 -15.45
N LEU A 162 -15.61 -2.01 -14.38
CA LEU A 162 -15.26 -1.66 -13.00
C LEU A 162 -14.49 -2.79 -12.29
N VAL A 163 -13.41 -2.42 -11.62
CA VAL A 163 -12.55 -3.32 -10.86
C VAL A 163 -12.48 -2.84 -9.41
N TYR A 164 -12.65 -3.75 -8.48
CA TYR A 164 -12.49 -3.53 -7.04
C TYR A 164 -11.25 -4.26 -6.50
N VAL A 165 -10.84 -5.32 -7.20
CA VAL A 165 -9.62 -6.09 -6.90
C VAL A 165 -8.78 -6.18 -8.16
N ARG A 166 -7.51 -5.82 -8.09
CA ARG A 166 -6.56 -5.83 -9.21
C ARG A 166 -6.12 -7.26 -9.56
N ASP A 167 -7.01 -8.03 -10.13
CA ASP A 167 -6.75 -9.39 -10.62
C ASP A 167 -6.49 -9.35 -12.13
N ALA A 168 -5.23 -9.19 -12.53
CA ALA A 168 -4.86 -9.12 -13.95
C ALA A 168 -5.28 -10.37 -14.73
N PRO A 169 -5.10 -11.62 -14.25
CA PRO A 169 -5.66 -12.80 -14.89
C PRO A 169 -7.17 -12.76 -15.11
N GLN A 170 -7.95 -12.20 -14.17
CA GLN A 170 -9.39 -12.05 -14.34
C GLN A 170 -9.73 -11.04 -15.43
N VAL A 171 -9.04 -9.90 -15.46
CA VAL A 171 -9.17 -8.88 -16.52
C VAL A 171 -8.80 -9.50 -17.88
N GLY A 172 -7.72 -10.28 -17.93
CA GLY A 172 -7.30 -10.99 -19.15
C GLY A 172 -8.38 -11.92 -19.69
N ARG A 173 -9.01 -12.72 -18.84
CA ARG A 173 -10.11 -13.63 -19.26
C ARG A 173 -11.29 -12.87 -19.84
N HIS A 174 -11.63 -11.70 -19.30
CA HIS A 174 -12.70 -10.85 -19.81
C HIS A 174 -12.41 -10.37 -21.24
N PHE A 175 -11.15 -10.00 -21.53
CA PHE A 175 -10.74 -9.54 -22.85
C PHE A 175 -10.30 -10.68 -23.80
N GLY A 176 -10.34 -11.95 -23.37
CA GLY A 176 -9.90 -13.10 -24.19
C GLY A 176 -8.38 -13.15 -24.41
N ILE A 177 -7.59 -12.53 -23.50
CA ILE A 177 -6.13 -12.51 -23.54
C ILE A 177 -5.52 -13.12 -22.27
N SER A 178 -4.28 -13.59 -22.38
CA SER A 178 -3.53 -14.06 -21.20
C SER A 178 -2.76 -12.90 -20.56
N LEU A 179 -3.12 -12.56 -19.33
CA LEU A 179 -2.38 -11.60 -18.51
C LEU A 179 -1.72 -12.30 -17.32
N PRO A 180 -0.44 -12.02 -17.04
CA PRO A 180 0.26 -12.56 -15.87
C PRO A 180 -0.28 -11.94 -14.58
N PRO A 181 -0.01 -12.55 -13.40
CA PRO A 181 -0.45 -11.99 -12.10
C PRO A 181 0.36 -10.77 -11.65
N VAL A 182 1.28 -10.30 -12.47
CA VAL A 182 2.07 -9.09 -12.27
C VAL A 182 1.48 -7.95 -13.11
N ILE A 183 1.50 -6.75 -12.60
CA ILE A 183 1.12 -5.52 -13.30
C ILE A 183 2.29 -4.55 -13.32
N VAL A 184 2.23 -3.55 -14.19
CA VAL A 184 3.18 -2.43 -14.17
C VAL A 184 2.41 -1.14 -13.89
N GLU A 185 2.93 -0.32 -12.98
CA GLU A 185 2.34 0.97 -12.62
C GLU A 185 3.16 2.10 -13.23
N SER A 186 2.53 3.01 -13.95
CA SER A 186 3.22 4.18 -14.51
C SER A 186 3.93 4.99 -13.42
N ALA A 187 5.22 5.16 -13.55
CA ALA A 187 6.05 5.96 -12.65
C ALA A 187 6.04 7.46 -13.01
N ASN A 188 5.46 7.83 -14.16
CA ASN A 188 5.47 9.21 -14.64
C ASN A 188 4.65 10.12 -13.73
N LEU A 189 5.35 10.97 -12.99
CA LEU A 189 4.81 12.21 -12.43
C LEU A 189 5.18 13.31 -13.43
N PRO A 190 4.23 13.91 -14.17
CA PRO A 190 4.53 15.08 -14.98
C PRO A 190 5.12 16.14 -14.05
N ALA A 191 6.36 16.53 -14.33
CA ALA A 191 6.98 17.68 -13.71
C ALA A 191 6.36 18.93 -14.34
N GLY A 192 5.56 19.67 -13.60
CA GLY A 192 4.94 20.89 -14.09
C GLY A 192 3.58 21.19 -13.48
N ALA A 193 3.09 22.39 -13.73
CA ALA A 193 1.90 22.94 -13.07
C ALA A 193 0.57 22.35 -13.57
N GLU A 194 0.52 21.67 -14.72
CA GLU A 194 -0.70 21.08 -15.23
C GLU A 194 -0.89 19.65 -14.70
N VAL A 195 -2.03 19.43 -14.06
CA VAL A 195 -2.45 18.09 -13.62
C VAL A 195 -3.02 17.36 -14.82
N LEU A 196 -2.17 16.61 -15.52
CA LEU A 196 -2.63 15.70 -16.58
C LEU A 196 -3.20 14.42 -15.96
N TRP A 197 -4.34 13.98 -16.48
CA TRP A 197 -5.02 12.74 -16.06
C TRP A 197 -4.98 11.70 -17.20
N PRO A 198 -4.82 10.41 -16.89
CA PRO A 198 -4.52 9.81 -15.58
C PRO A 198 -3.13 10.18 -15.07
N ARG A 199 -3.02 10.34 -13.75
CA ARG A 199 -1.78 10.71 -13.10
C ARG A 199 -1.06 9.46 -12.60
N GLY A 200 0.07 9.13 -13.20
CA GLY A 200 0.98 8.08 -12.75
C GLY A 200 1.74 8.46 -11.47
N GLY A 201 2.77 7.69 -11.12
CA GLY A 201 3.60 7.94 -9.95
C GLY A 201 2.85 7.80 -8.62
N GLN A 202 1.77 7.02 -8.58
CA GLN A 202 0.96 6.78 -7.39
C GLN A 202 1.47 5.61 -6.56
N THR A 203 2.56 4.97 -6.98
CA THR A 203 3.25 3.91 -6.22
C THR A 203 3.98 4.54 -5.03
N ARG A 204 3.22 5.17 -4.13
CA ARG A 204 3.77 5.75 -2.90
C ARG A 204 3.40 4.83 -1.74
N ILE A 205 4.44 4.39 -1.04
CA ILE A 205 4.25 3.63 0.18
C ILE A 205 4.20 4.62 1.33
N SER A 206 3.00 5.10 1.59
CA SER A 206 2.71 5.88 2.79
C SER A 206 2.10 4.95 3.82
N LEU A 207 2.94 4.34 4.61
CA LEU A 207 2.48 3.58 5.76
C LEU A 207 2.39 4.54 6.95
N SER A 208 1.17 4.92 7.36
CA SER A 208 0.98 5.67 8.61
C SER A 208 1.73 5.00 9.76
N ASN A 209 2.66 5.72 10.40
CA ASN A 209 3.54 5.16 11.42
C ASN A 209 3.28 5.80 12.78
N ARG A 210 2.23 5.34 13.49
CA ARG A 210 1.89 5.81 14.83
C ARG A 210 2.40 4.89 15.95
N HIS A 211 3.23 3.91 15.62
CA HIS A 211 3.69 2.93 16.59
C HIS A 211 4.49 3.57 17.72
N LEU A 212 5.28 4.61 17.43
CA LEU A 212 6.02 5.36 18.45
C LEU A 212 5.09 6.05 19.47
N GLU A 213 4.02 6.69 18.99
CA GLU A 213 3.00 7.35 19.85
C GLU A 213 2.32 6.34 20.78
N TYR A 214 1.96 5.18 20.25
CA TYR A 214 1.37 4.10 21.04
C TYR A 214 2.37 3.49 22.02
N ALA A 215 3.62 3.27 21.62
CA ALA A 215 4.66 2.78 22.53
C ALA A 215 4.84 3.72 23.73
N PHE A 216 4.94 5.03 23.45
CA PHE A 216 5.03 6.05 24.50
C PHE A 216 3.81 6.00 25.44
N THR A 217 2.61 5.85 24.90
CA THR A 217 1.38 5.77 25.70
C THR A 217 1.39 4.55 26.63
N TRP A 218 1.79 3.38 26.15
CA TRP A 218 1.86 2.16 26.96
C TRP A 218 2.90 2.26 28.08
N PHE A 219 4.10 2.79 27.79
CA PHE A 219 5.12 3.00 28.80
C PHE A 219 4.74 4.07 29.83
N ALA A 220 4.08 5.15 29.39
CA ALA A 220 3.54 6.17 30.29
C ALA A 220 2.49 5.60 31.27
N LEU A 221 1.56 4.78 30.76
CA LEU A 221 0.57 4.09 31.59
C LEU A 221 1.23 3.10 32.58
N ALA A 222 2.26 2.40 32.15
CA ALA A 222 3.05 1.52 33.03
C ALA A 222 3.72 2.32 34.16
N ALA A 223 4.32 3.47 33.87
CA ALA A 223 4.94 4.35 34.86
C ALA A 223 3.91 4.90 35.85
N VAL A 224 2.75 5.35 35.40
CA VAL A 224 1.65 5.83 36.24
C VAL A 224 1.14 4.69 37.15
N LEU A 225 0.98 3.49 36.62
CA LEU A 225 0.55 2.32 37.42
C LEU A 225 1.54 2.02 38.56
N VAL A 226 2.84 2.03 38.27
CA VAL A 226 3.91 1.83 39.29
C VAL A 226 3.85 2.93 40.33
N PHE A 227 3.72 4.20 39.91
CA PHE A 227 3.67 5.35 40.81
C PHE A 227 2.48 5.27 41.77
N ILE A 228 1.27 5.02 41.25
CA ILE A 228 0.04 4.93 42.04
C ILE A 228 0.12 3.73 43.01
N SER A 229 0.57 2.58 42.53
CA SER A 229 0.72 1.38 43.34
C SER A 229 1.75 1.57 44.46
N GLY A 230 2.85 2.26 44.18
CA GLY A 230 3.87 2.64 45.16
C GLY A 230 3.30 3.55 46.27
N LEU A 231 2.56 4.61 45.90
CA LEU A 231 1.91 5.49 46.86
C LEU A 231 0.91 4.75 47.75
N TRP A 232 0.10 3.85 47.16
CA TRP A 232 -0.86 3.06 47.92
C TRP A 232 -0.18 2.12 48.94
N HIS A 233 0.90 1.48 48.55
CA HIS A 233 1.69 0.61 49.45
C HIS A 233 2.35 1.40 50.60
N MET A 234 2.90 2.58 50.31
CA MET A 234 3.53 3.43 51.34
C MET A 234 2.50 3.92 52.39
N ARG A 235 1.33 4.39 51.93
CA ARG A 235 0.22 4.83 52.83
C ARG A 235 -0.29 3.68 53.69
N GLY A 236 -0.38 2.46 53.16
CA GLY A 236 -0.79 1.29 53.91
C GLY A 236 0.21 0.79 54.96
N ARG A 237 1.50 1.17 54.84
CA ARG A 237 2.54 0.87 55.84
C ARG A 237 2.50 1.89 57.02
N ARG A 238 2.21 3.17 56.75
CA ARG A 238 2.12 4.21 57.82
C ARG A 238 0.98 3.91 58.77
N LYS A 239 -0.22 3.58 58.31
CA LYS A 239 -1.41 3.24 59.14
C LYS A 239 -1.24 2.00 60.02
N ARG A 240 -0.14 1.27 59.97
CA ARG A 240 0.12 0.06 60.74
C ARG A 240 1.18 0.29 61.83
N LYS A 241 1.79 1.48 61.87
CA LYS A 241 2.79 1.88 62.89
C LYS A 241 2.19 2.79 63.98
N ASP A 242 1.02 3.33 63.69
CA ASP A 242 0.13 4.01 64.64
C ASP A 242 -0.95 3.02 65.16
#